data_5acd24cc4b4c92d3e902ed1c10d47eb4
#
_entry.id   5acd24cc4b4c92d3e902ed1c10d47eb4
#
_cell.length_a   1.000
_cell.length_b   1.000
_cell.length_c   1.000
_cell.angle_alpha   90.00
_cell.angle_beta   90.00
_cell.angle_gamma   90.00
#
_symmetry.space_group_name_H-M   'P 1'
#
loop_
_entity.id
_entity.type
_entity.pdbx_description
1 polymer ?
#
loop_
_entity_poly.entity_id
_entity_poly.type
_entity_poly.pdbx_seq_one_letter_code
_entity_poly.pdbx_strand_id
1 'polypeptide(L)' 'MNILSLGEKIKKLRKEKNMTLKELAGDRITAAQISHIERDKSHTSRELLEYLASQLDVSVDYLLETKEMQSKK' A
#
# COMPACT_ATOMS: atom_id res chain seq x y z
N MET A 1 -19.95 4.89 1.52
CA MET A 1 -18.69 5.26 1.83
C MET A 1 -17.71 4.16 1.82
N ASN A 2 -16.66 4.30 1.12
CA ASN A 2 -15.66 3.26 1.02
C ASN A 2 -14.49 3.48 1.93
N ILE A 3 -14.20 2.46 2.69
CA ILE A 3 -13.02 2.47 3.53
C ILE A 3 -12.10 1.43 2.96
N LEU A 4 -10.98 1.88 2.46
CA LEU A 4 -10.01 0.97 1.88
C LEU A 4 -9.09 0.44 2.97
N SER A 5 -8.82 -0.85 2.94
CA SER A 5 -7.83 -1.44 3.82
C SER A 5 -6.46 -0.99 3.34
N LEU A 6 -5.45 -1.25 4.15
CA LEU A 6 -4.08 -0.91 3.76
C LEU A 6 -3.73 -1.58 2.44
N GLY A 7 -4.02 -2.86 2.32
CA GLY A 7 -3.70 -3.59 1.10
C GLY A 7 -4.42 -3.04 -0.11
N GLU A 8 -5.69 -2.72 0.06
CA GLU A 8 -6.47 -2.17 -1.04
C GLU A 8 -5.94 -0.82 -1.47
N LYS A 9 -5.51 -0.01 -0.51
CA LYS A 9 -4.97 1.29 -0.83
C LYS A 9 -3.65 1.16 -1.60
N ILE A 10 -2.82 0.23 -1.18
CA ILE A 10 -1.56 -0.02 -1.87
C ILE A 10 -1.83 -0.44 -3.31
N LYS A 11 -2.78 -1.35 -3.49
CA LYS A 11 -3.11 -1.81 -4.84
C LYS A 11 -3.64 -0.67 -5.70
N LYS A 12 -4.50 0.15 -5.13
CA LYS A 12 -5.07 1.28 -5.87
C LYS A 12 -3.98 2.23 -6.33
N LEU A 13 -3.08 2.60 -5.41
CA LEU A 13 -2.01 3.51 -5.76
C LEU A 13 -1.07 2.90 -6.79
N ARG A 14 -0.78 1.61 -6.66
CA ARG A 14 0.08 0.95 -7.62
C ARG A 14 -0.51 1.03 -9.02
N LYS A 15 -1.81 0.74 -9.12
CA LYS A 15 -2.47 0.76 -10.43
C LYS A 15 -2.54 2.16 -11.01
N GLU A 16 -2.74 3.16 -10.15
CA GLU A 16 -2.77 4.53 -10.62
C GLU A 16 -1.43 4.96 -11.22
N LYS A 17 -0.35 4.35 -10.74
CA LYS A 17 0.97 4.64 -11.26
C LYS A 17 1.38 3.68 -12.36
N ASN A 18 0.49 2.80 -12.75
CA ASN A 18 0.77 1.82 -13.80
C ASN A 18 1.96 0.94 -13.48
N MET A 19 2.09 0.57 -12.21
CA MET A 19 3.18 -0.30 -11.78
C MET A 19 2.73 -1.73 -11.71
N THR A 20 3.63 -2.63 -12.10
CA THR A 20 3.37 -4.05 -11.90
C THR A 20 3.71 -4.43 -10.46
N LEU A 21 3.29 -5.61 -10.06
CA LEU A 21 3.64 -6.11 -8.73
C LEU A 21 5.15 -6.18 -8.59
N LYS A 22 5.82 -6.61 -9.64
CA LYS A 22 7.27 -6.73 -9.60
C LYS A 22 7.94 -5.37 -9.47
N GLU A 23 7.41 -4.39 -10.17
CA GLU A 23 7.98 -3.05 -10.10
C GLU A 23 7.85 -2.47 -8.70
N LEU A 24 6.70 -2.68 -8.08
CA LEU A 24 6.52 -2.18 -6.72
C LEU A 24 7.42 -2.92 -5.74
N ALA A 25 7.58 -4.22 -5.94
CA ALA A 25 8.41 -5.03 -5.06
C ALA A 25 9.89 -4.63 -5.14
N GLY A 26 10.33 -4.27 -6.34
CA GLY A 26 11.73 -3.90 -6.51
C GLY A 26 12.66 -5.02 -6.12
N ASP A 27 13.74 -4.67 -5.45
CA ASP A 27 14.71 -5.65 -4.99
C ASP A 27 14.52 -6.07 -3.55
N ARG A 28 13.54 -5.48 -2.88
CA ARG A 28 13.38 -5.70 -1.45
C ARG A 28 12.55 -6.92 -1.11
N ILE A 29 11.51 -7.15 -1.89
CA ILE A 29 10.59 -8.24 -1.62
C ILE A 29 10.16 -8.82 -2.95
N THR A 30 9.31 -9.84 -2.90
CA THR A 30 8.86 -10.50 -4.13
C THR A 30 7.50 -9.98 -4.55
N ALA A 31 7.19 -10.18 -5.83
CA ALA A 31 5.87 -9.82 -6.34
C ALA A 31 4.78 -10.58 -5.60
N ALA A 32 5.06 -11.85 -5.25
CA ALA A 32 4.09 -12.65 -4.52
C ALA A 32 3.79 -12.02 -3.17
N GLN A 33 4.82 -11.50 -2.51
CA GLN A 33 4.63 -10.86 -1.22
C GLN A 33 3.78 -9.61 -1.34
N ILE A 34 4.00 -8.82 -2.38
CA ILE A 34 3.17 -7.64 -2.63
C ILE A 34 1.72 -8.08 -2.83
N SER A 35 1.52 -9.14 -3.60
CA SER A 35 0.16 -9.63 -3.83
C SER A 35 -0.53 -10.01 -2.52
N HIS A 36 0.20 -10.67 -1.63
CA HIS A 36 -0.36 -11.03 -0.32
C HIS A 36 -0.68 -9.79 0.50
N ILE A 37 0.18 -8.79 0.45
CA ILE A 37 -0.06 -7.55 1.16
C ILE A 37 -1.30 -6.85 0.63
N GLU A 38 -1.46 -6.83 -0.68
CA GLU A 38 -2.60 -6.17 -1.29
C GLU A 38 -3.92 -6.85 -0.94
N ARG A 39 -3.85 -8.14 -0.60
CA ARG A 39 -5.04 -8.87 -0.18
C ARG A 39 -5.21 -8.89 1.33
N ASP A 40 -4.37 -8.16 2.04
CA ASP A 40 -4.40 -8.11 3.49
C ASP A 40 -4.16 -9.48 4.13
N LYS A 41 -3.36 -10.27 3.47
CA LYS A 41 -3.04 -11.60 3.98
C LYS A 41 -1.70 -11.67 4.67
N SER A 42 -0.92 -10.60 4.59
CA SER A 42 0.38 -10.52 5.23
C SER A 42 0.44 -9.30 6.09
N HIS A 43 1.15 -9.44 7.18
CA HIS A 43 1.43 -8.29 8.04
C HIS A 43 2.52 -7.45 7.39
N THR A 44 2.39 -6.15 7.45
CA THR A 44 3.37 -5.25 6.87
C THR A 44 4.11 -4.52 7.97
N SER A 45 5.43 -4.73 8.05
CA SER A 45 6.23 -4.07 9.05
C SER A 45 6.35 -2.59 8.74
N ARG A 46 6.78 -1.82 9.73
CA ARG A 46 6.96 -0.38 9.54
C ARG A 46 7.99 -0.10 8.45
N GLU A 47 9.08 -0.85 8.46
CA GLU A 47 10.11 -0.66 7.46
C GLU A 47 9.59 -0.91 6.05
N LEU A 48 8.78 -1.95 5.92
CA LEU A 48 8.22 -2.28 4.63
C LEU A 48 7.22 -1.22 4.20
N LEU A 49 6.44 -0.70 5.15
CA LEU A 49 5.52 0.38 4.85
C LEU A 49 6.26 1.60 4.34
N GLU A 50 7.38 1.93 4.96
CA GLU A 50 8.17 3.07 4.52
C GLU A 50 8.70 2.86 3.12
N TYR A 51 9.12 1.64 2.83
CA TYR A 51 9.59 1.33 1.51
C TYR A 51 8.48 1.47 0.47
N LEU A 52 7.31 0.90 0.77
CA LEU A 52 6.20 0.96 -0.16
C LEU A 52 5.72 2.39 -0.37
N ALA A 53 5.69 3.17 0.70
CA ALA A 53 5.28 4.56 0.60
C ALA A 53 6.22 5.32 -0.32
N SER A 54 7.51 5.04 -0.18
CA SER A 54 8.52 5.67 -1.02
C SER A 54 8.31 5.30 -2.49
N GLN A 55 8.05 4.02 -2.74
CA GLN A 55 7.85 3.56 -4.10
C GLN A 55 6.58 4.16 -4.72
N LEU A 56 5.57 4.36 -3.89
CA LEU A 56 4.30 4.90 -4.35
C LEU A 56 4.25 6.42 -4.27
N ASP A 57 5.32 7.02 -3.77
CA ASP A 57 5.43 8.47 -3.67
C ASP A 57 4.34 9.08 -2.79
N VAL A 58 4.08 8.44 -1.68
CA VAL A 58 3.12 8.93 -0.69
C VAL A 58 3.75 8.79 0.69
N SER A 59 3.11 9.37 1.68
CA SER A 59 3.60 9.26 3.05
C SER A 59 3.10 7.97 3.68
N VAL A 60 3.81 7.52 4.71
CA VAL A 60 3.36 6.36 5.46
C VAL A 60 2.01 6.67 6.12
N ASP A 61 1.86 7.90 6.60
CA ASP A 61 0.60 8.30 7.22
C ASP A 61 -0.57 8.13 6.26
N TYR A 62 -0.35 8.46 5.01
CA TYR A 62 -1.41 8.30 4.02
C TYR A 62 -1.79 6.84 3.87
N LEU A 63 -0.80 5.96 3.85
CA LEU A 63 -1.07 4.53 3.74
C LEU A 63 -1.81 3.98 4.95
N LEU A 64 -1.46 4.47 6.13
CA LEU A 64 -2.08 3.97 7.35
C LEU A 64 -3.46 4.53 7.58
N GLU A 65 -3.82 5.56 6.85
CA GLU A 65 -5.11 6.17 6.98
C GLU A 65 -6.14 5.35 6.23
N THR A 66 -6.71 4.40 6.90
CA THR A 66 -7.58 3.44 6.24
C THR A 66 -9.07 3.74 6.38
N LYS A 67 -9.41 4.78 7.13
CA LYS A 67 -10.81 5.10 7.23
C LYS A 67 -11.11 6.47 6.66
N GLU A 68 -12.37 6.71 6.45
CA GLU A 68 -12.83 7.92 5.88
C GLU A 68 -12.56 9.07 6.74
N MET A 69 -12.15 10.03 6.15
CA MET A 69 -11.85 11.14 6.95
C MET A 69 -13.02 11.97 7.22
N GLN A 70 -13.19 12.27 7.23
CA GLN A 70 -13.90 12.97 7.46
C GLN A 70 -14.40 13.33 8.27
N SER A 71 -14.44 13.64 8.44
CA SER A 71 -14.83 13.82 9.10
C SER A 71 -14.71 14.42 9.90
N LYS A 72 -14.46 15.05 10.04
CA LYS A 72 -14.33 15.59 10.76
C LYS A 72 -14.61 16.30 11.14
N LYS A 73 -14.77 16.68 11.14
CA LYS A 73 -14.90 17.30 11.54
C LYS A 73 -15.02 17.72 11.93
#